data_c012b27972b27459e77d3d02936e5084
#
_entry.id   c012b27972b27459e77d3d02936e5084
#
_cell.length_a   1.000
_cell.length_b   1.000
_cell.length_c   1.000
_cell.angle_alpha   90.00
_cell.angle_beta   90.00
_cell.angle_gamma   90.00
#
_symmetry.space_group_name_H-M   'P 1'
#
loop_
_entity.id
_entity.type
_entity.pdbx_description
1 polymer ?
#
loop_
_entity_poly.entity_id
_entity_poly.type
_entity_poly.pdbx_seq_one_letter_code
_entity_poly.pdbx_strand_id
1 'polypeptide(L)'
;MGDYEVIDAHIHLWRTPEQEKRALPIPGRRECDRWGTPDAALRLMDRCGISKVVFLNVLPTVEMIEAGLARLPGDADEADRRDETERLRLEMVDRVRRQNDWACEVGAAHDRLVPFIGVQTLLGPEGCVEEVRRGHSRGAKGVKVQPGMNTFFPADRDLWPMYETAQELGLPILTDSGTYGRLTPDGEHYGRPANFVDVLASFPNLTLVMAHFASAYWDERIELAKRFSNLQFDISGGFGAADVQARDGGRALAEQDAARVLRKVGIERFLFGTDGPSVMPQPYIEQVLRLGLTDEEQQLLLAGNAKRLYRL
;
A
#
# COMPACT_ATOMS: atom_id res chain seq x y z
N MET A 1 14.31 22.08 -13.56
CA MET A 1 13.94 20.69 -13.29
C MET A 1 14.06 19.94 -14.60
N GLY A 2 14.74 18.79 -14.62
CA GLY A 2 14.74 17.92 -15.81
C GLY A 2 13.31 17.57 -16.21
N ASP A 3 13.11 17.27 -17.48
CA ASP A 3 11.79 16.92 -18.06
C ASP A 3 11.44 15.46 -17.73
N TYR A 4 11.44 15.10 -16.42
CA TYR A 4 11.12 13.74 -15.97
C TYR A 4 9.62 13.57 -15.83
N GLU A 5 9.10 12.50 -16.43
CA GLU A 5 7.77 12.04 -16.07
C GLU A 5 7.77 11.46 -14.65
N VAL A 6 6.74 11.77 -13.88
CA VAL A 6 6.58 11.26 -12.51
C VAL A 6 5.26 10.50 -12.39
N ILE A 7 5.33 9.27 -11.90
CA ILE A 7 4.18 8.45 -11.50
C ILE A 7 4.35 8.13 -10.02
N ASP A 8 3.41 8.59 -9.20
CA ASP A 8 3.39 8.26 -7.79
C ASP A 8 2.65 6.92 -7.60
N ALA A 9 3.40 5.87 -7.33
CA ALA A 9 2.89 4.50 -7.26
C ALA A 9 2.26 4.11 -5.92
N HIS A 10 2.15 5.06 -4.97
CA HIS A 10 1.60 4.78 -3.65
C HIS A 10 0.99 6.02 -3.00
N ILE A 11 -0.33 6.17 -3.13
CA ILE A 11 -1.10 7.17 -2.38
C ILE A 11 -2.39 6.54 -1.83
N HIS A 12 -3.10 7.28 -0.98
CA HIS A 12 -4.41 6.93 -0.48
C HIS A 12 -5.43 8.04 -0.81
N LEU A 13 -6.63 7.65 -1.24
CA LEU A 13 -7.72 8.57 -1.52
C LEU A 13 -8.97 8.21 -0.72
N TRP A 14 -9.76 9.23 -0.41
CA TRP A 14 -11.05 9.14 0.26
C TRP A 14 -12.12 9.89 -0.53
N ARG A 15 -13.38 9.54 -0.29
CA ARG A 15 -14.52 10.17 -0.99
C ARG A 15 -14.69 11.64 -0.61
N THR A 16 -14.39 11.99 0.64
CA THR A 16 -14.56 13.37 1.16
C THR A 16 -13.40 13.79 2.05
N PRO A 17 -13.18 15.13 2.20
CA PRO A 17 -12.17 15.65 3.10
C PRO A 17 -12.37 15.22 4.57
N GLU A 18 -13.63 15.02 5.01
CA GLU A 18 -13.94 14.59 6.36
C GLU A 18 -13.51 13.14 6.58
N GLN A 19 -13.63 12.28 5.56
CA GLN A 19 -13.13 10.91 5.62
C GLN A 19 -11.60 10.89 5.67
N GLU A 20 -10.91 11.67 4.83
CA GLU A 20 -9.46 11.85 4.89
C GLU A 20 -9.03 12.31 6.29
N LYS A 21 -9.64 13.37 6.83
CA LYS A 21 -9.31 13.91 8.14
C LYS A 21 -9.47 12.89 9.27
N ARG A 22 -10.50 12.06 9.18
CA ARG A 22 -10.75 10.99 10.17
C ARG A 22 -9.74 9.85 10.05
N ALA A 23 -9.45 9.42 8.81
CA ALA A 23 -8.52 8.32 8.57
C ALA A 23 -7.05 8.73 8.78
N LEU A 24 -6.73 10.00 8.50
CA LEU A 24 -5.37 10.54 8.60
C LEU A 24 -5.38 11.87 9.39
N PRO A 25 -5.47 11.81 10.73
CA PRO A 25 -5.47 12.98 11.59
C PRO A 25 -4.05 13.55 11.73
N ILE A 26 -3.62 14.39 10.80
CA ILE A 26 -2.32 15.06 10.86
C ILE A 26 -2.46 16.36 11.64
N PRO A 27 -1.86 16.47 12.85
CA PRO A 27 -1.92 17.69 13.64
C PRO A 27 -1.36 18.91 12.88
N GLY A 28 -2.06 20.03 12.95
CA GLY A 28 -1.63 21.28 12.34
C GLY A 28 -1.79 21.39 10.81
N ARG A 29 -2.23 20.33 10.12
CA ARG A 29 -2.50 20.40 8.68
C ARG A 29 -3.76 21.25 8.41
N ARG A 30 -3.61 22.32 7.61
CA ARG A 30 -4.72 23.16 7.18
C ARG A 30 -5.57 22.45 6.13
N GLU A 31 -6.85 22.82 6.02
CA GLU A 31 -7.77 22.25 5.00
C GLU A 31 -7.24 22.44 3.57
N CYS A 32 -6.64 23.61 3.26
CA CYS A 32 -6.07 23.88 1.93
C CYS A 32 -4.85 23.01 1.57
N ASP A 33 -4.21 22.39 2.55
CA ASP A 33 -3.05 21.51 2.37
C ASP A 33 -3.46 20.01 2.29
N ARG A 34 -4.78 19.72 2.39
CA ARG A 34 -5.30 18.36 2.22
C ARG A 34 -5.52 18.05 0.76
N TRP A 35 -5.11 16.86 0.35
CA TRP A 35 -5.20 16.45 -1.04
C TRP A 35 -5.60 14.99 -1.25
N GLY A 36 -6.13 14.34 -0.22
CA GLY A 36 -6.56 12.95 -0.25
C GLY A 36 -7.95 12.71 -0.88
N THR A 37 -8.49 13.65 -1.66
CA THR A 37 -9.68 13.41 -2.49
C THR A 37 -9.32 13.46 -3.97
N PRO A 38 -10.07 12.77 -4.88
CA PRO A 38 -9.75 12.73 -6.30
C PRO A 38 -9.46 14.10 -6.92
N ASP A 39 -10.36 15.07 -6.71
CA ASP A 39 -10.20 16.42 -7.27
C ASP A 39 -9.00 17.17 -6.68
N ALA A 40 -8.75 17.01 -5.38
CA ALA A 40 -7.62 17.65 -4.73
C ALA A 40 -6.29 17.01 -5.16
N ALA A 41 -6.28 15.70 -5.34
CA ALA A 41 -5.13 14.96 -5.87
C ALA A 41 -4.80 15.42 -7.30
N LEU A 42 -5.77 15.48 -8.20
CA LEU A 42 -5.58 15.97 -9.59
C LEU A 42 -4.98 17.36 -9.62
N ARG A 43 -5.51 18.29 -8.79
CA ARG A 43 -4.94 19.65 -8.70
C ARG A 43 -3.51 19.67 -8.15
N LEU A 44 -3.18 18.76 -7.22
CA LEU A 44 -1.80 18.67 -6.72
C LEU A 44 -0.87 18.06 -7.76
N MET A 45 -1.32 17.01 -8.46
CA MET A 45 -0.57 16.40 -9.56
C MET A 45 -0.19 17.44 -10.61
N ASP A 46 -1.12 18.31 -11.02
CA ASP A 46 -0.85 19.39 -11.98
C ASP A 46 0.23 20.35 -11.47
N ARG A 47 0.21 20.70 -10.19
CA ARG A 47 1.22 21.59 -9.59
C ARG A 47 2.60 20.95 -9.46
N CYS A 48 2.64 19.63 -9.23
CA CYS A 48 3.89 18.89 -9.00
C CYS A 48 4.43 18.20 -10.27
N GLY A 49 3.75 18.31 -11.42
CA GLY A 49 4.15 17.62 -12.64
C GLY A 49 4.00 16.10 -12.59
N ILE A 50 3.06 15.57 -11.77
CA ILE A 50 2.79 14.15 -11.66
C ILE A 50 1.81 13.74 -12.76
N SER A 51 2.21 12.78 -13.60
CA SER A 51 1.39 12.32 -14.72
C SER A 51 0.25 11.39 -14.27
N LYS A 52 0.57 10.43 -13.40
CA LYS A 52 -0.39 9.46 -12.85
C LYS A 52 -0.11 9.21 -11.37
N VAL A 53 -1.14 8.77 -10.65
CA VAL A 53 -1.00 8.23 -9.29
C VAL A 53 -1.68 6.87 -9.20
N VAL A 54 -1.07 5.95 -8.47
CA VAL A 54 -1.69 4.69 -8.07
C VAL A 54 -2.24 4.87 -6.67
N PHE A 55 -3.55 4.78 -6.52
CA PHE A 55 -4.17 4.92 -5.21
C PHE A 55 -4.66 3.57 -4.67
N LEU A 56 -4.33 3.34 -3.42
CA LEU A 56 -4.45 2.07 -2.76
C LEU A 56 -5.63 2.07 -1.81
N ASN A 57 -6.57 1.17 -2.04
CA ASN A 57 -7.71 0.99 -1.16
C ASN A 57 -7.30 0.21 0.09
N VAL A 58 -7.54 0.79 1.25
CA VAL A 58 -7.37 0.13 2.55
C VAL A 58 -8.55 0.43 3.45
N LEU A 59 -8.94 -0.56 4.27
CA LEU A 59 -9.99 -0.40 5.26
C LEU A 59 -9.58 -1.14 6.55
N PRO A 60 -9.52 -0.46 7.71
CA PRO A 60 -9.13 -1.04 8.99
C PRO A 60 -10.31 -1.80 9.62
N THR A 61 -10.71 -2.93 9.02
CA THR A 61 -11.92 -3.65 9.40
C THR A 61 -11.86 -4.23 10.81
N VAL A 62 -10.69 -4.66 11.26
CA VAL A 62 -10.50 -5.17 12.64
C VAL A 62 -10.80 -4.07 13.65
N GLU A 63 -10.20 -2.90 13.49
CA GLU A 63 -10.45 -1.75 14.38
C GLU A 63 -11.91 -1.31 14.35
N MET A 64 -12.53 -1.35 13.16
CA MET A 64 -13.94 -0.95 13.02
C MET A 64 -14.89 -1.93 13.68
N ILE A 65 -14.63 -3.24 13.60
CA ILE A 65 -15.41 -4.27 14.29
C ILE A 65 -15.27 -4.10 15.80
N GLU A 66 -14.05 -3.93 16.31
CA GLU A 66 -13.81 -3.70 17.74
C GLU A 66 -14.51 -2.44 18.26
N ALA A 67 -14.43 -1.34 17.48
CA ALA A 67 -15.14 -0.11 17.84
C ALA A 67 -16.68 -0.29 17.82
N GLY A 68 -17.20 -1.17 16.98
CA GLY A 68 -18.60 -1.57 16.98
C GLY A 68 -18.96 -2.37 18.24
N LEU A 69 -18.20 -3.39 18.55
CA LEU A 69 -18.39 -4.24 19.73
C LEU A 69 -18.25 -3.46 21.04
N ALA A 70 -17.40 -2.46 21.11
CA ALA A 70 -17.25 -1.59 22.27
C ALA A 70 -18.50 -0.73 22.59
N ARG A 71 -19.49 -0.69 21.69
CA ARG A 71 -20.78 0.01 21.89
C ARG A 71 -21.87 -0.88 22.47
N LEU A 72 -21.61 -2.19 22.57
CA LEU A 72 -22.56 -3.09 23.22
C LEU A 72 -22.75 -2.68 24.69
N PRO A 73 -23.95 -2.90 25.25
CA PRO A 73 -24.22 -2.74 26.67
C PRO A 73 -23.22 -3.54 27.51
N GLY A 74 -22.90 -3.04 28.72
CA GLY A 74 -21.93 -3.70 29.59
C GLY A 74 -22.40 -5.07 30.13
N ASP A 75 -23.70 -5.33 30.05
CA ASP A 75 -24.35 -6.57 30.43
C ASP A 75 -24.64 -7.51 29.25
N ALA A 76 -24.18 -7.15 28.03
CA ALA A 76 -24.28 -8.01 26.85
C ALA A 76 -23.61 -9.37 27.12
N ASP A 77 -24.34 -10.43 26.85
CA ASP A 77 -23.85 -11.80 27.05
C ASP A 77 -23.00 -12.28 25.84
N GLU A 78 -22.53 -13.52 25.90
CA GLU A 78 -21.68 -14.11 24.86
C GLU A 78 -22.45 -14.34 23.55
N ALA A 79 -23.76 -14.57 23.60
CA ALA A 79 -24.61 -14.72 22.44
C ALA A 79 -24.78 -13.35 21.72
N ASP A 80 -25.08 -12.31 22.49
CA ASP A 80 -25.18 -10.92 21.97
C ASP A 80 -23.88 -10.50 21.27
N ARG A 81 -22.74 -10.78 21.90
CA ARG A 81 -21.41 -10.45 21.34
C ARG A 81 -21.13 -11.20 20.04
N ARG A 82 -21.50 -12.47 19.98
CA ARG A 82 -21.31 -13.32 18.79
C ARG A 82 -22.18 -12.83 17.63
N ASP A 83 -23.46 -12.57 17.90
CA ASP A 83 -24.40 -12.10 16.88
C ASP A 83 -24.00 -10.72 16.34
N GLU A 84 -23.57 -9.81 17.23
CA GLU A 84 -23.07 -8.50 16.82
C GLU A 84 -21.75 -8.60 16.05
N THR A 85 -20.85 -9.50 16.42
CA THR A 85 -19.60 -9.75 15.69
C THR A 85 -19.89 -10.18 14.25
N GLU A 86 -20.81 -11.13 14.06
CA GLU A 86 -21.16 -11.60 12.72
C GLU A 86 -21.89 -10.51 11.92
N ARG A 87 -22.78 -9.74 12.53
CA ARG A 87 -23.42 -8.59 11.88
C ARG A 87 -22.39 -7.56 11.40
N LEU A 88 -21.44 -7.19 12.26
CA LEU A 88 -20.37 -6.24 11.94
C LEU A 88 -19.44 -6.81 10.87
N ARG A 89 -19.12 -8.10 10.92
CA ARG A 89 -18.33 -8.79 9.91
C ARG A 89 -18.97 -8.66 8.52
N LEU A 90 -20.24 -8.96 8.40
CA LEU A 90 -20.98 -8.83 7.14
C LEU A 90 -21.03 -7.38 6.65
N GLU A 91 -21.28 -6.43 7.56
CA GLU A 91 -21.25 -5.01 7.24
C GLU A 91 -19.88 -4.58 6.68
N MET A 92 -18.77 -5.08 7.25
CA MET A 92 -17.43 -4.76 6.78
C MET A 92 -17.11 -5.40 5.42
N VAL A 93 -17.59 -6.62 5.16
CA VAL A 93 -17.50 -7.25 3.81
C VAL A 93 -18.13 -6.34 2.77
N ASP A 94 -19.37 -5.90 3.00
CA ASP A 94 -20.06 -4.98 2.11
C ASP A 94 -19.34 -3.63 1.96
N ARG A 95 -18.75 -3.15 3.03
CA ARG A 95 -18.00 -1.89 3.03
C ARG A 95 -16.73 -1.98 2.21
N VAL A 96 -15.99 -3.09 2.30
CA VAL A 96 -14.81 -3.35 1.45
C VAL A 96 -15.24 -3.33 -0.03
N ARG A 97 -16.29 -4.07 -0.39
CA ARG A 97 -16.82 -4.11 -1.76
C ARG A 97 -17.22 -2.73 -2.27
N ARG A 98 -17.99 -1.97 -1.50
CA ARG A 98 -18.38 -0.59 -1.89
C ARG A 98 -17.21 0.36 -2.03
N GLN A 99 -16.16 0.18 -1.21
CA GLN A 99 -14.95 0.98 -1.30
C GLN A 99 -14.16 0.65 -2.57
N ASN A 100 -14.07 -0.62 -2.92
CA ASN A 100 -13.42 -1.08 -4.16
C ASN A 100 -14.22 -0.65 -5.41
N ASP A 101 -15.57 -0.69 -5.35
CA ASP A 101 -16.42 -0.15 -6.41
C ASP A 101 -16.12 1.32 -6.68
N TRP A 102 -16.10 2.11 -5.62
CA TRP A 102 -15.76 3.53 -5.72
C TRP A 102 -14.37 3.75 -6.32
N ALA A 103 -13.39 2.96 -5.94
CA ALA A 103 -12.04 3.11 -6.51
C ALA A 103 -12.07 2.86 -8.03
N CYS A 104 -12.75 1.80 -8.47
CA CYS A 104 -12.90 1.53 -9.90
C CYS A 104 -13.67 2.63 -10.64
N GLU A 105 -14.72 3.20 -10.02
CA GLU A 105 -15.49 4.33 -10.57
C GLU A 105 -14.60 5.58 -10.73
N VAL A 106 -13.76 5.88 -9.73
CA VAL A 106 -12.79 6.99 -9.81
C VAL A 106 -11.79 6.76 -10.93
N GLY A 107 -11.22 5.54 -11.05
CA GLY A 107 -10.30 5.20 -12.13
C GLY A 107 -10.94 5.27 -13.51
N ALA A 108 -12.22 4.88 -13.64
CA ALA A 108 -12.96 4.99 -14.90
C ALA A 108 -13.26 6.45 -15.29
N ALA A 109 -13.45 7.33 -14.29
CA ALA A 109 -13.70 8.75 -14.53
C ALA A 109 -12.42 9.56 -14.81
N HIS A 110 -11.26 9.10 -14.34
CA HIS A 110 -9.99 9.83 -14.39
C HIS A 110 -8.84 8.87 -14.71
N ASP A 111 -8.37 8.85 -15.94
CA ASP A 111 -7.28 7.98 -16.45
C ASP A 111 -5.91 8.20 -15.75
N ARG A 112 -5.76 9.32 -15.06
CA ARG A 112 -4.59 9.64 -14.23
C ARG A 112 -4.64 9.05 -12.83
N LEU A 113 -5.81 8.59 -12.37
CA LEU A 113 -6.03 7.97 -11.06
C LEU A 113 -6.19 6.46 -11.23
N VAL A 114 -5.15 5.70 -10.90
CA VAL A 114 -5.07 4.26 -11.14
C VAL A 114 -5.50 3.49 -9.89
N PRO A 115 -6.62 2.75 -9.90
CA PRO A 115 -7.14 2.09 -8.71
C PRO A 115 -6.44 0.75 -8.44
N PHE A 116 -6.03 0.54 -7.18
CA PHE A 116 -5.75 -0.76 -6.60
C PHE A 116 -6.83 -1.08 -5.57
N ILE A 117 -7.48 -2.22 -5.71
CA ILE A 117 -8.52 -2.68 -4.77
C ILE A 117 -7.92 -3.25 -3.50
N GLY A 118 -8.62 -3.10 -2.37
CA GLY A 118 -8.23 -3.70 -1.10
C GLY A 118 -8.81 -5.10 -0.95
N VAL A 119 -7.97 -6.08 -0.58
CA VAL A 119 -8.39 -7.46 -0.27
C VAL A 119 -7.80 -7.89 1.07
N GLN A 120 -8.56 -8.66 1.84
CA GLN A 120 -8.21 -9.11 3.18
C GLN A 120 -8.95 -10.39 3.58
N THR A 121 -8.45 -11.11 4.56
CA THR A 121 -8.97 -12.41 5.01
C THR A 121 -10.44 -12.38 5.46
N LEU A 122 -10.95 -11.22 5.88
CA LEU A 122 -12.37 -11.04 6.24
C LEU A 122 -13.35 -11.49 5.14
N LEU A 123 -12.95 -11.41 3.87
CA LEU A 123 -13.76 -11.81 2.73
C LEU A 123 -13.89 -13.34 2.60
N GLY A 124 -13.06 -14.11 3.27
CA GLY A 124 -12.91 -15.55 3.05
C GLY A 124 -12.21 -15.89 1.72
N PRO A 125 -11.78 -17.13 1.52
CA PRO A 125 -11.01 -17.52 0.34
C PRO A 125 -11.75 -17.25 -0.98
N GLU A 126 -13.00 -17.68 -1.10
CA GLU A 126 -13.83 -17.48 -2.30
C GLU A 126 -14.14 -15.99 -2.51
N GLY A 127 -14.46 -15.26 -1.44
CA GLY A 127 -14.73 -13.82 -1.51
C GLY A 127 -13.50 -13.02 -1.92
N CYS A 128 -12.30 -13.42 -1.55
CA CYS A 128 -11.06 -12.81 -2.02
C CYS A 128 -10.87 -13.00 -3.53
N VAL A 129 -11.08 -14.20 -4.04
CA VAL A 129 -11.02 -14.52 -5.48
C VAL A 129 -12.07 -13.73 -6.27
N GLU A 130 -13.32 -13.76 -5.79
CA GLU A 130 -14.42 -13.02 -6.41
C GLU A 130 -14.09 -11.52 -6.52
N GLU A 131 -13.58 -10.93 -5.43
CA GLU A 131 -13.26 -9.51 -5.37
C GLU A 131 -12.12 -9.13 -6.32
N VAL A 132 -11.07 -9.96 -6.42
CA VAL A 132 -9.97 -9.74 -7.38
C VAL A 132 -10.49 -9.78 -8.82
N ARG A 133 -11.28 -10.80 -9.19
CA ARG A 133 -11.87 -10.91 -10.52
C ARG A 133 -12.82 -9.74 -10.83
N ARG A 134 -13.66 -9.38 -9.87
CA ARG A 134 -14.60 -8.26 -9.97
C ARG A 134 -13.86 -6.92 -10.14
N GLY A 135 -12.87 -6.65 -9.32
CA GLY A 135 -12.05 -5.44 -9.43
C GLY A 135 -11.32 -5.36 -10.76
N HIS A 136 -10.70 -6.45 -11.21
CA HIS A 136 -10.05 -6.53 -12.51
C HIS A 136 -11.00 -6.21 -13.66
N SER A 137 -12.19 -6.82 -13.69
CA SER A 137 -13.20 -6.56 -14.72
C SER A 137 -13.72 -5.12 -14.75
N ARG A 138 -13.58 -4.39 -13.65
CA ARG A 138 -13.93 -2.97 -13.48
C ARG A 138 -12.75 -2.01 -13.65
N GLY A 139 -11.57 -2.50 -14.08
CA GLY A 139 -10.42 -1.69 -14.42
C GLY A 139 -9.38 -1.49 -13.32
N ALA A 140 -9.48 -2.19 -12.18
CA ALA A 140 -8.40 -2.20 -11.18
C ALA A 140 -7.11 -2.74 -11.79
N LYS A 141 -5.98 -2.09 -11.48
CA LYS A 141 -4.66 -2.41 -12.02
C LYS A 141 -3.79 -3.21 -11.04
N GLY A 142 -4.28 -3.48 -9.84
CA GLY A 142 -3.60 -4.28 -8.84
C GLY A 142 -4.43 -4.44 -7.57
N VAL A 143 -3.85 -5.14 -6.62
CA VAL A 143 -4.45 -5.46 -5.33
C VAL A 143 -3.58 -4.87 -4.21
N LYS A 144 -4.21 -4.26 -3.21
CA LYS A 144 -3.57 -3.85 -1.96
C LYS A 144 -3.93 -4.82 -0.85
N VAL A 145 -2.91 -5.30 -0.12
CA VAL A 145 -3.08 -6.05 1.12
C VAL A 145 -2.37 -5.34 2.27
N GLN A 146 -2.95 -5.44 3.48
CA GLN A 146 -2.48 -4.69 4.65
C GLN A 146 -2.44 -5.60 5.89
N PRO A 147 -1.41 -6.44 6.02
CA PRO A 147 -1.34 -7.47 7.06
C PRO A 147 -1.45 -6.93 8.48
N GLY A 148 -0.67 -5.91 8.82
CA GLY A 148 -0.63 -5.35 10.16
C GLY A 148 -1.91 -4.60 10.57
N MET A 149 -2.59 -3.96 9.62
CA MET A 149 -3.86 -3.26 9.89
C MET A 149 -5.00 -4.24 10.16
N ASN A 150 -5.02 -5.38 9.45
CA ASN A 150 -6.10 -6.34 9.48
C ASN A 150 -5.70 -7.68 10.11
N THR A 151 -4.57 -7.73 10.81
CA THR A 151 -4.09 -8.82 11.68
C THR A 151 -4.12 -10.22 11.04
N PHE A 152 -3.49 -10.36 9.87
CA PHE A 152 -3.33 -11.65 9.21
C PHE A 152 -1.89 -11.87 8.75
N PHE A 153 -1.45 -13.11 8.66
CA PHE A 153 -0.17 -13.43 8.04
C PHE A 153 -0.30 -13.49 6.52
N PRO A 154 0.67 -12.90 5.78
CA PRO A 154 0.67 -12.99 4.31
C PRO A 154 0.61 -14.42 3.78
N ALA A 155 1.22 -15.37 4.48
CA ALA A 155 1.23 -16.80 4.12
C ALA A 155 -0.04 -17.55 4.54
N ASP A 156 -1.06 -16.88 5.07
CA ASP A 156 -2.33 -17.50 5.41
C ASP A 156 -2.93 -18.20 4.19
N ARG A 157 -3.28 -19.48 4.36
CA ARG A 157 -3.77 -20.33 3.27
C ARG A 157 -5.09 -19.84 2.66
N ASP A 158 -5.89 -19.10 3.41
CA ASP A 158 -7.12 -18.47 2.93
C ASP A 158 -6.85 -17.40 1.86
N LEU A 159 -5.64 -16.84 1.82
CA LEU A 159 -5.24 -15.88 0.79
C LEU A 159 -4.65 -16.53 -0.48
N TRP A 160 -4.27 -17.81 -0.43
CA TRP A 160 -3.58 -18.45 -1.55
C TRP A 160 -4.37 -18.43 -2.85
N PRO A 161 -5.69 -18.73 -2.86
CA PRO A 161 -6.50 -18.63 -4.09
C PRO A 161 -6.53 -17.21 -4.68
N MET A 162 -6.42 -16.18 -3.83
CA MET A 162 -6.30 -14.78 -4.26
C MET A 162 -4.96 -14.51 -4.94
N TYR A 163 -3.84 -15.00 -4.37
CA TYR A 163 -2.51 -14.87 -5.00
C TYR A 163 -2.45 -15.57 -6.34
N GLU A 164 -2.98 -16.79 -6.44
CA GLU A 164 -3.09 -17.53 -7.70
C GLU A 164 -3.90 -16.75 -8.74
N THR A 165 -5.08 -16.25 -8.37
CA THR A 165 -5.93 -15.45 -9.24
C THR A 165 -5.25 -14.17 -9.69
N ALA A 166 -4.57 -13.46 -8.79
CA ALA A 166 -3.83 -12.25 -9.16
C ALA A 166 -2.69 -12.55 -10.13
N GLN A 167 -1.95 -13.66 -9.91
CA GLN A 167 -0.91 -14.15 -10.81
C GLN A 167 -1.47 -14.50 -12.20
N GLU A 168 -2.58 -15.24 -12.28
CA GLU A 168 -3.25 -15.59 -13.54
C GLU A 168 -3.67 -14.35 -14.35
N LEU A 169 -4.21 -13.35 -13.66
CA LEU A 169 -4.65 -12.09 -14.27
C LEU A 169 -3.49 -11.10 -14.55
N GLY A 170 -2.28 -11.41 -14.08
CA GLY A 170 -1.12 -10.54 -14.17
C GLY A 170 -1.30 -9.24 -13.39
N LEU A 171 -2.07 -9.28 -12.29
CA LEU A 171 -2.26 -8.17 -11.38
C LEU A 171 -1.14 -8.16 -10.33
N PRO A 172 -0.40 -7.06 -10.16
CA PRO A 172 0.54 -6.92 -9.07
C PRO A 172 -0.20 -6.83 -7.73
N ILE A 173 0.45 -7.32 -6.68
CA ILE A 173 0.00 -7.11 -5.31
C ILE A 173 0.98 -6.15 -4.64
N LEU A 174 0.48 -5.03 -4.14
CA LEU A 174 1.21 -4.11 -3.28
C LEU A 174 0.82 -4.34 -1.83
N THR A 175 1.82 -4.59 -0.99
CA THR A 175 1.62 -4.88 0.43
C THR A 175 2.38 -3.89 1.30
N ASP A 176 1.80 -3.54 2.45
CA ASP A 176 2.61 -3.04 3.54
C ASP A 176 3.57 -4.15 4.01
N SER A 177 4.82 -3.80 4.22
CA SER A 177 5.85 -4.75 4.58
C SER A 177 6.79 -4.17 5.64
N GLY A 178 6.25 -3.74 6.73
CA GLY A 178 7.00 -3.09 7.79
C GLY A 178 6.37 -3.30 9.15
N THR A 179 6.45 -2.26 9.91
CA THR A 179 6.06 -2.21 11.32
C THR A 179 4.68 -1.58 11.53
N TYR A 180 4.01 -1.20 10.44
CA TYR A 180 2.70 -0.57 10.52
C TYR A 180 1.62 -1.55 10.97
N GLY A 181 0.79 -1.11 11.91
CA GLY A 181 -0.36 -1.84 12.40
C GLY A 181 -0.09 -2.55 13.72
N ARG A 182 -0.79 -3.65 13.92
CA ARG A 182 -0.75 -4.42 15.17
C ARG A 182 0.39 -5.42 15.19
N LEU A 183 0.81 -5.78 16.40
CA LEU A 183 1.74 -6.88 16.62
C LEU A 183 0.97 -8.21 16.75
N THR A 184 1.66 -9.28 16.42
CA THR A 184 1.24 -10.64 16.75
C THR A 184 1.24 -10.85 18.28
N PRO A 185 0.60 -11.90 18.80
CA PRO A 185 0.67 -12.23 20.23
C PRO A 185 2.10 -12.38 20.78
N ASP A 186 3.05 -12.79 19.91
CA ASP A 186 4.47 -12.97 20.26
C ASP A 186 5.29 -11.68 20.09
N GLY A 187 4.65 -10.55 19.75
CA GLY A 187 5.29 -9.24 19.64
C GLY A 187 5.99 -8.96 18.31
N GLU A 188 5.76 -9.79 17.28
CA GLU A 188 6.28 -9.61 15.94
C GLU A 188 5.33 -8.77 15.06
N HIS A 189 5.81 -8.23 13.95
CA HIS A 189 4.97 -7.51 12.99
C HIS A 189 4.39 -8.47 11.95
N TYR A 190 3.07 -8.43 11.74
CA TYR A 190 2.42 -9.20 10.67
C TYR A 190 3.01 -8.90 9.29
N GLY A 191 3.35 -7.62 9.04
CA GLY A 191 3.97 -7.16 7.79
C GLY A 191 5.48 -7.40 7.68
N ARG A 192 6.13 -8.14 8.60
CA ARG A 192 7.57 -8.40 8.51
C ARG A 192 7.93 -9.07 7.18
N PRO A 193 8.96 -8.60 6.44
CA PRO A 193 9.32 -9.15 5.13
C PRO A 193 9.49 -10.68 5.10
N ALA A 194 10.04 -11.26 6.17
CA ALA A 194 10.23 -12.70 6.29
C ALA A 194 8.90 -13.50 6.20
N ASN A 195 7.76 -12.92 6.57
CA ASN A 195 6.45 -13.58 6.52
C ASN A 195 5.92 -13.79 5.09
N PHE A 196 6.58 -13.20 4.08
CA PHE A 196 6.20 -13.34 2.66
C PHE A 196 6.99 -14.43 1.91
N VAL A 197 7.94 -15.10 2.56
CA VAL A 197 8.83 -16.09 1.91
C VAL A 197 8.03 -17.17 1.19
N ASP A 198 7.03 -17.75 1.85
CA ASP A 198 6.21 -18.82 1.27
C ASP A 198 5.38 -18.34 0.07
N VAL A 199 4.85 -17.12 0.13
CA VAL A 199 4.12 -16.49 -0.98
C VAL A 199 5.03 -16.28 -2.17
N LEU A 200 6.21 -15.67 -1.95
CA LEU A 200 7.19 -15.40 -3.01
C LEU A 200 7.68 -16.69 -3.69
N ALA A 201 7.88 -17.77 -2.91
CA ALA A 201 8.33 -19.06 -3.43
C ALA A 201 7.23 -19.81 -4.18
N SER A 202 5.97 -19.72 -3.70
CA SER A 202 4.85 -20.48 -4.27
C SER A 202 4.23 -19.83 -5.50
N PHE A 203 4.37 -18.52 -5.65
CA PHE A 203 3.81 -17.75 -6.76
C PHE A 203 4.89 -16.99 -7.53
N PRO A 204 5.80 -17.71 -8.26
CA PRO A 204 7.00 -17.10 -8.86
C PRO A 204 6.69 -16.12 -10.01
N ASN A 205 5.50 -16.16 -10.59
CA ASN A 205 5.06 -15.24 -11.63
C ASN A 205 4.20 -14.08 -11.10
N LEU A 206 3.89 -14.07 -9.79
CA LEU A 206 3.18 -12.98 -9.15
C LEU A 206 4.15 -11.82 -8.90
N THR A 207 3.85 -10.63 -9.41
CA THR A 207 4.56 -9.42 -9.02
C THR A 207 4.11 -8.99 -7.62
N LEU A 208 5.00 -9.15 -6.62
CA LEU A 208 4.77 -8.66 -5.25
C LEU A 208 5.60 -7.39 -5.03
N VAL A 209 4.94 -6.30 -4.65
CA VAL A 209 5.57 -5.02 -4.31
C VAL A 209 5.50 -4.81 -2.81
N MET A 210 6.65 -4.80 -2.14
CA MET A 210 6.77 -4.43 -0.73
C MET A 210 6.92 -2.92 -0.59
N ALA A 211 5.95 -2.29 0.06
CA ALA A 211 5.98 -0.87 0.34
C ALA A 211 7.02 -0.49 1.40
N HIS A 212 7.38 0.81 1.41
CA HIS A 212 8.22 1.44 2.44
C HIS A 212 9.61 0.83 2.56
N PHE A 213 10.29 0.57 1.40
CA PHE A 213 11.59 -0.10 1.37
C PHE A 213 12.61 0.46 2.36
N ALA A 214 12.67 1.77 2.48
CA ALA A 214 13.67 2.46 3.32
C ALA A 214 13.36 2.44 4.83
N SER A 215 12.20 1.91 5.24
CA SER A 215 11.79 1.78 6.65
C SER A 215 12.48 0.60 7.35
N ALA A 216 12.09 0.28 8.57
CA ALA A 216 12.54 -0.91 9.30
C ALA A 216 12.54 -2.17 8.41
N TYR A 217 13.47 -3.08 8.66
CA TYR A 217 13.68 -4.34 7.89
C TYR A 217 14.16 -4.15 6.43
N TRP A 218 14.73 -3.00 6.05
CA TRP A 218 15.25 -2.83 4.69
C TRP A 218 16.37 -3.83 4.33
N ASP A 219 17.14 -4.30 5.32
CA ASP A 219 18.14 -5.34 5.18
C ASP A 219 17.52 -6.71 4.88
N GLU A 220 16.41 -7.10 5.56
CA GLU A 220 15.66 -8.32 5.22
C GLU A 220 15.12 -8.25 3.77
N ARG A 221 14.62 -7.09 3.33
CA ARG A 221 14.16 -6.89 1.95
C ARG A 221 15.27 -7.11 0.93
N ILE A 222 16.51 -6.68 1.22
CA ILE A 222 17.67 -6.95 0.38
C ILE A 222 17.94 -8.46 0.28
N GLU A 223 17.91 -9.18 1.39
CA GLU A 223 18.13 -10.63 1.38
C GLU A 223 17.05 -11.38 0.59
N LEU A 224 15.79 -10.94 0.72
CA LEU A 224 14.71 -11.50 -0.10
C LEU A 224 14.86 -11.16 -1.59
N ALA A 225 15.28 -9.96 -1.92
CA ALA A 225 15.52 -9.55 -3.32
C ALA A 225 16.57 -10.42 -4.04
N LYS A 226 17.57 -10.92 -3.33
CA LYS A 226 18.58 -11.86 -3.88
C LYS A 226 17.98 -13.22 -4.24
N ARG A 227 16.93 -13.64 -3.55
CA ARG A 227 16.31 -14.96 -3.68
C ARG A 227 15.13 -14.96 -4.66
N PHE A 228 14.41 -13.85 -4.76
CA PHE A 228 13.14 -13.78 -5.45
C PHE A 228 13.13 -12.68 -6.51
N SER A 229 13.05 -13.07 -7.78
CA SER A 229 13.00 -12.13 -8.91
C SER A 229 11.65 -11.43 -9.06
N ASN A 230 10.59 -12.04 -8.54
CA ASN A 230 9.21 -11.54 -8.55
C ASN A 230 8.92 -10.50 -7.45
N LEU A 231 9.90 -10.20 -6.58
CA LEU A 231 9.81 -9.20 -5.53
C LEU A 231 10.25 -7.83 -6.05
N GLN A 232 9.40 -6.82 -5.87
CA GLN A 232 9.62 -5.42 -6.19
C GLN A 232 9.40 -4.57 -4.94
N PHE A 233 9.71 -3.27 -5.00
CA PHE A 233 9.63 -2.37 -3.86
C PHE A 233 9.09 -1.01 -4.25
N ASP A 234 8.48 -0.30 -3.32
CA ASP A 234 8.35 1.15 -3.42
C ASP A 234 9.18 1.85 -2.34
N ILE A 235 9.53 3.09 -2.61
CA ILE A 235 10.30 3.92 -1.69
C ILE A 235 9.41 4.88 -0.89
N SER A 236 8.11 4.60 -0.80
CA SER A 236 7.16 5.46 -0.09
C SER A 236 7.54 5.67 1.38
N GLY A 237 7.22 6.85 1.90
CA GLY A 237 7.65 7.26 3.24
C GLY A 237 9.06 7.88 3.29
N GLY A 238 9.85 7.79 2.22
CA GLY A 238 11.14 8.47 2.06
C GLY A 238 12.32 7.82 2.76
N PHE A 239 13.48 8.43 2.56
CA PHE A 239 14.74 8.05 3.20
C PHE A 239 14.93 8.87 4.47
N GLY A 240 15.43 8.24 5.55
CA GLY A 240 15.69 8.90 6.81
C GLY A 240 16.96 9.75 6.81
N ALA A 241 17.05 10.71 7.73
CA ALA A 241 18.34 11.25 8.11
C ALA A 241 19.16 10.16 8.81
N ALA A 242 20.49 10.26 8.78
CA ALA A 242 21.42 9.22 9.25
C ALA A 242 21.23 8.78 10.72
N ASP A 243 20.50 9.55 11.50
CA ASP A 243 20.24 9.39 12.94
C ASP A 243 18.77 9.16 13.29
N VAL A 244 17.87 9.12 12.29
CA VAL A 244 16.45 8.84 12.55
C VAL A 244 16.27 7.33 12.76
N GLN A 245 15.98 6.94 13.99
CA GLN A 245 15.37 5.66 14.27
C GLN A 245 13.97 5.63 13.62
N ALA A 246 13.66 4.57 12.87
CA ALA A 246 12.29 4.31 12.48
C ALA A 246 11.42 4.31 13.76
N ARG A 247 10.17 4.76 13.65
CA ARG A 247 9.23 4.90 14.80
C ARG A 247 9.16 3.67 15.69
N ASP A 248 9.62 2.53 15.21
CA ASP A 248 9.47 1.19 15.79
C ASP A 248 10.80 0.57 16.21
N GLY A 249 11.85 1.38 16.43
CA GLY A 249 13.16 0.91 16.91
C GLY A 249 14.07 0.31 15.85
N GLY A 250 13.64 0.15 14.61
CA GLY A 250 14.47 -0.23 13.47
C GLY A 250 15.23 0.96 12.90
N ARG A 251 16.36 0.68 12.24
CA ARG A 251 17.16 1.72 11.57
C ARG A 251 16.59 1.95 10.15
N ALA A 252 16.16 3.16 9.85
CA ALA A 252 15.79 3.53 8.49
C ALA A 252 17.03 3.62 7.58
N LEU A 253 16.85 3.36 6.28
CA LEU A 253 17.92 3.58 5.29
C LEU A 253 18.16 5.08 5.14
N ALA A 254 19.41 5.50 5.39
CA ALA A 254 19.80 6.89 5.29
C ALA A 254 19.85 7.37 3.82
N GLU A 255 19.46 8.62 3.57
CA GLU A 255 19.48 9.24 2.24
C GLU A 255 20.85 9.12 1.55
N GLN A 256 21.93 9.35 2.28
CA GLN A 256 23.31 9.25 1.77
C GLN A 256 23.69 7.85 1.25
N ASP A 257 23.05 6.79 1.75
CA ASP A 257 23.30 5.41 1.34
C ASP A 257 22.31 4.92 0.27
N ALA A 258 21.24 5.68 0.02
CA ALA A 258 20.12 5.25 -0.81
C ALA A 258 20.55 4.81 -2.21
N ALA A 259 21.25 5.68 -2.96
CA ALA A 259 21.65 5.35 -4.33
C ALA A 259 22.49 4.06 -4.41
N ARG A 260 23.42 3.87 -3.48
CA ARG A 260 24.26 2.66 -3.40
C ARG A 260 23.43 1.42 -3.15
N VAL A 261 22.43 1.50 -2.27
CA VAL A 261 21.58 0.37 -1.91
C VAL A 261 20.61 0.06 -3.07
N LEU A 262 19.98 1.08 -3.66
CA LEU A 262 19.07 0.91 -4.79
C LEU A 262 19.78 0.23 -5.98
N ARG A 263 21.00 0.66 -6.32
CA ARG A 263 21.82 0.01 -7.37
C ARG A 263 22.19 -1.43 -7.03
N LYS A 264 22.52 -1.71 -5.78
CA LYS A 264 22.88 -3.06 -5.32
C LYS A 264 21.71 -4.04 -5.44
N VAL A 265 20.49 -3.59 -5.20
CA VAL A 265 19.27 -4.41 -5.30
C VAL A 265 18.81 -4.51 -6.76
N GLY A 266 19.04 -3.47 -7.56
CA GLY A 266 18.59 -3.29 -8.93
C GLY A 266 17.55 -2.18 -9.02
N ILE A 267 17.92 -1.06 -9.65
CA ILE A 267 17.06 0.13 -9.74
C ILE A 267 15.71 -0.15 -10.42
N GLU A 268 15.69 -1.12 -11.32
CA GLU A 268 14.51 -1.57 -12.06
C GLU A 268 13.45 -2.22 -11.16
N ARG A 269 13.77 -2.51 -9.91
CA ARG A 269 12.84 -3.09 -8.93
C ARG A 269 12.13 -2.06 -8.09
N PHE A 270 12.48 -0.79 -8.21
CA PHE A 270 11.97 0.27 -7.34
C PHE A 270 10.95 1.15 -8.02
N LEU A 271 9.92 1.50 -7.27
CA LEU A 271 8.86 2.42 -7.65
C LEU A 271 8.95 3.68 -6.80
N PHE A 272 8.77 4.83 -7.42
CA PHE A 272 8.51 6.06 -6.69
C PHE A 272 7.11 6.01 -6.11
N GLY A 273 6.96 6.33 -4.83
CA GLY A 273 5.69 6.45 -4.13
C GLY A 273 5.85 7.38 -2.94
N THR A 274 4.83 8.16 -2.62
CA THR A 274 4.91 9.15 -1.52
C THR A 274 4.28 8.67 -0.23
N ASP A 275 3.37 7.70 -0.26
CA ASP A 275 2.43 7.40 0.82
C ASP A 275 1.50 8.61 1.11
N GLY A 276 1.17 9.31 0.04
CA GLY A 276 0.28 10.47 0.11
C GLY A 276 -1.13 10.11 0.56
N PRO A 277 -1.80 11.06 1.21
CA PRO A 277 -1.44 12.45 1.47
C PRO A 277 -0.61 12.68 2.75
N SER A 278 -0.01 11.66 3.35
CA SER A 278 0.88 11.80 4.52
C SER A 278 2.06 12.71 4.21
N VAL A 279 2.65 12.52 3.04
CA VAL A 279 3.84 13.23 2.54
C VAL A 279 3.45 14.11 1.36
N MET A 280 4.02 15.32 1.29
CA MET A 280 3.88 16.20 0.14
C MET A 280 4.81 15.72 -0.98
N PRO A 281 4.32 15.57 -2.23
CA PRO A 281 5.11 15.00 -3.32
C PRO A 281 6.35 15.82 -3.70
N GLN A 282 6.22 17.14 -3.77
CA GLN A 282 7.28 18.00 -4.31
C GLN A 282 8.62 17.88 -3.55
N PRO A 283 8.68 17.99 -2.20
CA PRO A 283 9.92 17.81 -1.47
C PRO A 283 10.52 16.41 -1.64
N TYR A 284 9.66 15.40 -1.84
CA TYR A 284 10.10 14.03 -1.98
C TYR A 284 10.65 13.73 -3.39
N ILE A 285 10.04 14.29 -4.44
CA ILE A 285 10.61 14.28 -5.79
C ILE A 285 12.00 14.92 -5.77
N GLU A 286 12.14 16.09 -5.12
CA GLU A 286 13.42 16.77 -4.96
C GLU A 286 14.44 15.95 -4.18
N GLN A 287 14.02 15.21 -3.16
CA GLN A 287 14.89 14.26 -2.45
C GLN A 287 15.44 13.20 -3.41
N VAL A 288 14.56 12.56 -4.19
CA VAL A 288 14.97 11.54 -5.17
C VAL A 288 15.96 12.09 -6.19
N LEU A 289 15.73 13.30 -6.70
CA LEU A 289 16.63 13.95 -7.66
C LEU A 289 18.02 14.25 -7.10
N ARG A 290 18.15 14.37 -5.76
CA ARG A 290 19.44 14.60 -5.08
C ARG A 290 20.20 13.33 -4.69
N LEU A 291 19.61 12.13 -4.88
CA LEU A 291 20.24 10.86 -4.47
C LEU A 291 21.55 10.51 -5.24
N GLY A 292 21.92 11.25 -6.28
CA GLY A 292 23.08 10.94 -7.11
C GLY A 292 22.86 9.73 -8.03
N LEU A 293 21.63 9.50 -8.44
CA LEU A 293 21.26 8.59 -9.51
C LEU A 293 21.53 9.22 -10.87
N THR A 294 21.83 8.41 -11.91
CA THR A 294 21.90 8.91 -13.29
C THR A 294 20.52 9.31 -13.82
N ASP A 295 20.45 10.04 -14.93
CA ASP A 295 19.19 10.45 -15.54
C ASP A 295 18.34 9.24 -15.91
N GLU A 296 18.95 8.17 -16.44
CA GLU A 296 18.25 6.92 -16.76
C GLU A 296 17.72 6.22 -15.52
N GLU A 297 18.49 6.17 -14.42
CA GLU A 297 18.08 5.59 -13.16
C GLU A 297 16.93 6.40 -12.55
N GLN A 298 16.97 7.74 -12.62
CA GLN A 298 15.89 8.61 -12.17
C GLN A 298 14.60 8.39 -12.98
N GLN A 299 14.70 8.30 -14.31
CA GLN A 299 13.55 8.02 -15.17
C GLN A 299 12.92 6.66 -14.86
N LEU A 300 13.74 5.61 -14.63
CA LEU A 300 13.24 4.29 -14.23
C LEU A 300 12.50 4.37 -12.89
N LEU A 301 13.12 4.98 -11.88
CA LEU A 301 12.55 5.08 -10.53
C LEU A 301 11.28 5.92 -10.51
N LEU A 302 11.29 7.10 -11.15
CA LEU A 302 10.18 8.06 -11.10
C LEU A 302 8.95 7.63 -11.90
N ALA A 303 9.12 6.89 -13.01
CA ALA A 303 7.99 6.48 -13.85
C ALA A 303 8.16 5.15 -14.58
N GLY A 304 9.35 4.87 -15.12
CA GLY A 304 9.55 3.75 -16.04
C GLY A 304 9.18 2.39 -15.44
N ASN A 305 9.55 2.16 -14.19
CA ASN A 305 9.23 0.91 -13.50
C ASN A 305 7.73 0.78 -13.21
N ALA A 306 7.05 1.87 -12.82
CA ALA A 306 5.60 1.85 -12.60
C ALA A 306 4.85 1.53 -13.89
N LYS A 307 5.24 2.16 -15.02
CA LYS A 307 4.67 1.85 -16.34
C LYS A 307 4.80 0.38 -16.70
N ARG A 308 5.99 -0.17 -16.52
CA ARG A 308 6.27 -1.57 -16.83
C ARG A 308 5.52 -2.54 -15.93
N LEU A 309 5.56 -2.33 -14.61
CA LEU A 309 5.00 -3.26 -13.63
C LEU A 309 3.47 -3.21 -13.57
N TYR A 310 2.88 -2.03 -13.73
CA TYR A 310 1.44 -1.81 -13.62
C TYR A 310 0.73 -1.66 -14.97
N ARG A 311 1.48 -1.75 -16.08
CA ARG A 311 0.96 -1.64 -17.45
C ARG A 311 0.14 -0.35 -17.65
N LEU A 312 0.77 0.80 -17.31
CA LEU A 312 0.15 2.13 -17.33
C LEU A 312 0.37 2.86 -18.67
#